data_5b881184ad15ad548abecb7707eb64bf
#
_entry.id   5b881184ad15ad548abecb7707eb64bf
#
_cell.length_a   1.000
_cell.length_b   1.000
_cell.length_c   1.000
_cell.angle_alpha   90.00
_cell.angle_beta   90.00
_cell.angle_gamma   90.00
#
_symmetry.space_group_name_H-M   'P 1'
#
loop_
_entity.id
_entity.type
_entity.pdbx_description
1 polymer ?
#
loop_
_entity_poly.entity_id
_entity_poly.type
_entity_poly.pdbx_seq_one_letter_code
_entity_poly.pdbx_strand_id
1 'polypeptide(L)'
;MPLIIPANTLSGGYEVANSCRFNDGDSASMTKTPGSNGSQTTFTFSCWVKRSALGSAQNIITARYSGGTSGSRYSYLQFDGDDKIVVFGGVYSTSSTSQSFQKQSPGVYRDCSAWYNICWIHDTTEDSAINRDKLFVNGTQVTWNTGYTYDGDAAEDAATFFNVTTSPIYIGQYDSSNYFDGYMAEVCFIDGSALAATSFGEFDEDSPTIWKPKDVSGLTFGTNGFYLDFEDSSNLGNDANGGTDFTESNLAATDQATDTPTNNFATWNPLAQTPQKGTIAEGNLEYDRSGSSDNWVTIASTIAATAGKWYYEYKIIDGGSSAGNGSLVGFLDYNTSAFQHTANDAITNAGEYAWYGASGNLYINGTDVAQVDSYTDDDIVMVAMDLDNSKAYWGKNGTWIDSGDPTSGATGTGARDIANVSSGTFAFAVSHREGGNGQANFGNPPFSISSGNADDNGYGNFEYDVPTGYLALCTKNLGSDGG
;
A
#
# COMPACT_ATOMS: atom_id res chain seq x y z
N MET A 1 12.69 6.44 10.63
CA MET A 1 11.30 6.05 10.58
C MET A 1 10.64 6.93 9.53
N PRO A 2 10.09 6.39 8.45
CA PRO A 2 9.30 7.23 7.56
C PRO A 2 8.01 7.59 8.29
N LEU A 3 7.88 8.83 8.65
CA LEU A 3 6.68 9.45 9.18
C LEU A 3 6.32 10.56 8.22
N ILE A 4 5.13 10.49 7.63
CA ILE A 4 4.63 11.58 6.80
C ILE A 4 4.16 12.67 7.78
N ILE A 5 4.85 13.79 7.78
CA ILE A 5 4.42 15.02 8.45
C ILE A 5 3.90 15.94 7.34
N PRO A 6 2.73 16.56 7.49
CA PRO A 6 2.15 17.41 6.45
C PRO A 6 3.14 18.51 6.07
N ALA A 7 3.54 18.57 4.82
CA ALA A 7 4.41 19.64 4.33
C ALA A 7 4.00 20.20 2.96
N ASN A 8 3.44 19.39 2.04
CA ASN A 8 3.05 19.86 0.72
C ASN A 8 1.86 19.05 0.20
N THR A 9 0.81 19.72 -0.23
CA THR A 9 -0.24 19.17 -1.08
C THR A 9 0.19 19.21 -2.53
N LEU A 10 -0.25 18.23 -3.32
CA LEU A 10 -0.15 18.30 -4.76
C LEU A 10 -1.02 19.46 -5.26
N SER A 11 -0.50 20.32 -6.11
CA SER A 11 -1.30 21.25 -6.89
C SER A 11 -2.20 20.47 -7.85
N GLY A 12 -3.44 20.90 -8.05
CA GLY A 12 -4.45 20.20 -8.84
C GLY A 12 -3.92 19.66 -10.17
N GLY A 13 -4.33 18.45 -10.54
CA GLY A 13 -3.87 17.74 -11.72
C GLY A 13 -4.72 16.51 -11.98
N TYR A 14 -4.18 15.54 -12.67
CA TYR A 14 -4.82 14.26 -12.90
C TYR A 14 -5.00 13.51 -11.57
N GLU A 15 -6.20 13.00 -11.34
CA GLU A 15 -6.57 12.25 -10.15
C GLU A 15 -6.64 10.76 -10.49
N VAL A 16 -5.90 9.93 -9.75
CA VAL A 16 -6.01 8.48 -9.82
C VAL A 16 -7.13 8.06 -8.89
N ALA A 17 -8.18 7.47 -9.44
CA ALA A 17 -9.39 7.11 -8.70
C ALA A 17 -9.17 5.88 -7.81
N ASN A 18 -8.52 4.85 -8.34
CA ASN A 18 -8.39 3.56 -7.68
C ASN A 18 -6.98 2.96 -7.87
N SER A 19 -6.68 2.01 -6.99
CA SER A 19 -5.57 1.06 -7.13
C SER A 19 -6.06 -0.35 -6.87
N CYS A 20 -5.22 -1.35 -7.14
CA CYS A 20 -5.47 -2.74 -6.79
C CYS A 20 -4.49 -3.18 -5.71
N ARG A 21 -5.02 -3.76 -4.63
CA ARG A 21 -4.24 -4.40 -3.57
C ARG A 21 -3.91 -5.84 -3.96
N PHE A 22 -2.65 -6.19 -3.89
CA PHE A 22 -2.13 -7.55 -4.04
C PHE A 22 -1.65 -8.04 -2.68
N ASN A 23 -2.09 -9.24 -2.29
CA ASN A 23 -1.66 -9.91 -1.07
C ASN A 23 -0.87 -11.17 -1.46
N ASP A 24 0.40 -11.27 -1.07
CA ASP A 24 1.24 -12.42 -1.39
C ASP A 24 0.77 -13.70 -0.66
N GLY A 25 0.18 -13.55 0.53
CA GLY A 25 -0.42 -14.63 1.29
C GLY A 25 -1.55 -15.36 0.56
N ASP A 26 -2.32 -14.64 -0.27
CA ASP A 26 -3.39 -15.19 -1.10
C ASP A 26 -2.91 -15.64 -2.48
N SER A 27 -1.67 -15.32 -2.82
CA SER A 27 -1.12 -15.56 -4.18
C SER A 27 -1.87 -14.77 -5.25
N ALA A 28 -2.22 -13.51 -4.95
CA ALA A 28 -2.95 -12.61 -5.81
C ALA A 28 -2.15 -12.25 -7.08
N SER A 29 -2.79 -12.31 -8.23
CA SER A 29 -2.11 -12.03 -9.52
C SER A 29 -3.10 -11.89 -10.66
N MET A 30 -2.61 -11.41 -11.81
CA MET A 30 -3.35 -11.34 -13.08
C MET A 30 -2.53 -11.93 -14.22
N THR A 31 -3.18 -12.49 -15.23
CA THR A 31 -2.50 -13.07 -16.40
C THR A 31 -3.24 -12.77 -17.70
N LYS A 32 -2.45 -12.51 -18.76
CA LYS A 32 -2.94 -12.31 -20.14
C LYS A 32 -1.96 -12.91 -21.12
N THR A 33 -2.45 -13.61 -22.12
CA THR A 33 -1.61 -14.12 -23.21
C THR A 33 -1.81 -13.27 -24.46
N PRO A 34 -0.74 -12.69 -25.07
CA PRO A 34 -0.87 -11.94 -26.31
C PRO A 34 -1.51 -12.75 -27.43
N GLY A 35 -2.51 -12.20 -28.12
CA GLY A 35 -3.20 -12.86 -29.22
C GLY A 35 -2.39 -12.92 -30.54
N SER A 36 -1.41 -12.03 -30.67
CA SER A 36 -0.45 -11.96 -31.78
C SER A 36 0.91 -11.53 -31.27
N ASN A 37 1.99 -11.78 -32.01
CA ASN A 37 3.28 -11.22 -31.64
C ASN A 37 3.28 -9.71 -31.90
N GLY A 38 3.73 -8.95 -30.91
CA GLY A 38 4.03 -7.52 -30.99
C GLY A 38 5.53 -7.27 -31.05
N SER A 39 5.96 -6.07 -30.65
CA SER A 39 7.37 -5.75 -30.56
C SER A 39 8.02 -6.47 -29.37
N GLN A 40 9.10 -7.18 -29.65
CA GLN A 40 9.90 -7.87 -28.64
C GLN A 40 11.18 -7.09 -28.31
N THR A 41 11.47 -6.06 -29.11
CA THR A 41 12.69 -5.26 -29.02
C THR A 41 12.44 -3.87 -28.46
N THR A 42 11.19 -3.39 -28.52
CA THR A 42 10.85 -2.02 -28.09
C THR A 42 9.54 -2.01 -27.32
N PHE A 43 9.56 -1.52 -26.08
CA PHE A 43 8.36 -1.29 -25.25
C PHE A 43 8.65 -0.30 -24.11
N THR A 44 7.59 0.22 -23.52
CA THR A 44 7.66 0.95 -22.25
C THR A 44 6.68 0.34 -21.27
N PHE A 45 7.12 0.06 -20.06
CA PHE A 45 6.28 -0.31 -18.92
C PHE A 45 6.32 0.81 -17.88
N SER A 46 5.18 1.24 -17.40
CA SER A 46 5.07 2.20 -16.29
C SER A 46 3.98 1.77 -15.33
N CYS A 47 4.23 1.90 -14.05
CA CYS A 47 3.23 1.70 -13.01
C CYS A 47 3.55 2.54 -11.78
N TRP A 48 2.53 2.74 -10.95
CA TRP A 48 2.71 3.20 -9.59
C TRP A 48 2.60 2.01 -8.63
N VAL A 49 3.48 1.95 -7.64
CA VAL A 49 3.49 0.89 -6.64
C VAL A 49 3.67 1.46 -5.24
N LYS A 50 2.95 0.89 -4.27
CA LYS A 50 3.18 1.09 -2.83
C LYS A 50 3.44 -0.29 -2.25
N ARG A 51 4.59 -0.48 -1.60
CA ARG A 51 5.00 -1.80 -1.08
C ARG A 51 4.45 -2.04 0.32
N SER A 52 4.10 -3.28 0.61
CA SER A 52 3.67 -3.71 1.95
C SER A 52 4.70 -4.63 2.60
N ALA A 53 5.26 -5.60 1.87
CA ALA A 53 6.33 -6.46 2.36
C ALA A 53 7.71 -6.05 1.84
N LEU A 54 8.74 -6.33 2.63
CA LEU A 54 10.15 -6.02 2.36
C LEU A 54 11.03 -7.25 2.55
N GLY A 55 12.23 -7.22 1.94
CA GLY A 55 13.26 -8.25 2.15
C GLY A 55 12.99 -9.57 1.42
N SER A 56 12.05 -9.61 0.49
CA SER A 56 11.74 -10.75 -0.38
C SER A 56 11.65 -10.33 -1.85
N ALA A 57 11.90 -11.28 -2.74
CA ALA A 57 11.73 -11.02 -4.17
C ALA A 57 10.23 -10.93 -4.51
N GLN A 58 9.82 -9.87 -5.20
CA GLN A 58 8.43 -9.58 -5.55
C GLN A 58 8.35 -9.08 -6.99
N ASN A 59 7.65 -9.81 -7.85
CA ASN A 59 7.53 -9.45 -9.25
C ASN A 59 6.37 -8.49 -9.48
N ILE A 60 6.65 -7.41 -10.22
CA ILE A 60 5.66 -6.44 -10.67
C ILE A 60 5.05 -6.92 -11.98
N ILE A 61 5.88 -7.18 -12.99
CA ILE A 61 5.47 -7.73 -14.29
C ILE A 61 6.46 -8.80 -14.75
N THR A 62 5.94 -9.88 -15.30
CA THR A 62 6.73 -10.98 -15.88
C THR A 62 6.11 -11.45 -17.18
N ALA A 63 6.93 -11.71 -18.20
CA ALA A 63 6.55 -12.49 -19.36
C ALA A 63 7.32 -13.81 -19.36
N ARG A 64 6.62 -14.95 -19.50
CA ARG A 64 7.23 -16.25 -19.41
C ARG A 64 6.78 -17.20 -20.52
N TYR A 65 7.74 -17.84 -21.18
CA TYR A 65 7.44 -18.85 -22.19
C TYR A 65 6.82 -20.11 -21.58
N SER A 66 5.67 -20.54 -22.10
CA SER A 66 4.90 -21.68 -21.59
C SER A 66 5.36 -23.06 -22.14
N GLY A 67 6.24 -23.08 -23.12
CA GLY A 67 6.57 -24.28 -23.91
C GLY A 67 7.85 -25.04 -23.54
N GLY A 68 8.37 -24.98 -22.30
CA GLY A 68 9.57 -25.71 -21.97
C GLY A 68 10.02 -25.68 -20.52
N THR A 69 10.71 -26.72 -20.07
CA THR A 69 11.13 -26.95 -18.68
C THR A 69 12.57 -26.53 -18.38
N SER A 70 13.32 -25.97 -19.31
CA SER A 70 14.76 -25.68 -19.10
C SER A 70 15.16 -24.28 -19.58
N GLY A 71 15.86 -23.55 -18.70
CA GLY A 71 16.53 -22.29 -18.98
C GLY A 71 15.69 -21.04 -18.60
N SER A 72 16.36 -19.90 -18.58
CA SER A 72 15.79 -18.58 -18.28
C SER A 72 14.96 -18.08 -19.47
N ARG A 73 13.72 -18.54 -19.57
CA ARG A 73 12.78 -18.19 -20.65
C ARG A 73 11.73 -17.21 -20.18
N TYR A 74 12.17 -16.10 -19.61
CA TYR A 74 11.34 -15.08 -19.02
C TYR A 74 11.99 -13.70 -19.12
N SER A 75 11.20 -12.69 -19.01
CA SER A 75 11.61 -11.29 -18.82
C SER A 75 10.77 -10.70 -17.71
N TYR A 76 11.36 -9.91 -16.83
CA TYR A 76 10.63 -9.34 -15.70
C TYR A 76 11.17 -8.01 -15.19
N LEU A 77 10.33 -7.32 -14.42
CA LEU A 77 10.67 -6.23 -13.52
C LEU A 77 10.20 -6.64 -12.12
N GLN A 78 11.10 -6.55 -11.13
CA GLN A 78 10.82 -6.96 -9.76
C GLN A 78 11.56 -6.10 -8.73
N PHE A 79 11.11 -6.17 -7.49
CA PHE A 79 11.97 -5.92 -6.33
C PHE A 79 12.70 -7.22 -5.97
N ASP A 80 13.98 -7.14 -5.65
CA ASP A 80 14.76 -8.29 -5.17
C ASP A 80 14.74 -8.39 -3.62
N GLY A 81 15.39 -9.41 -3.08
CA GLY A 81 15.48 -9.63 -1.63
C GLY A 81 16.28 -8.57 -0.86
N ASP A 82 17.00 -7.68 -1.56
CA ASP A 82 17.68 -6.51 -1.00
C ASP A 82 16.85 -5.23 -1.14
N ASP A 83 15.59 -5.33 -1.56
CA ASP A 83 14.65 -4.24 -1.83
C ASP A 83 15.10 -3.27 -2.94
N LYS A 84 15.87 -3.77 -3.89
CA LYS A 84 16.29 -3.03 -5.08
C LYS A 84 15.43 -3.40 -6.27
N ILE A 85 15.33 -2.51 -7.26
CA ILE A 85 14.64 -2.79 -8.51
C ILE A 85 15.57 -3.52 -9.46
N VAL A 86 15.09 -4.64 -10.00
CA VAL A 86 15.79 -5.45 -11.00
C VAL A 86 14.95 -5.56 -12.24
N VAL A 87 15.56 -5.29 -13.40
CA VAL A 87 15.04 -5.67 -14.70
C VAL A 87 15.85 -6.82 -15.28
N PHE A 88 15.16 -7.77 -15.87
CA PHE A 88 15.77 -8.95 -16.51
C PHE A 88 15.12 -9.17 -17.87
N GLY A 89 15.95 -9.31 -18.89
CA GLY A 89 15.52 -9.72 -20.22
C GLY A 89 16.19 -11.03 -20.61
N GLY A 90 15.42 -12.11 -20.59
CA GLY A 90 15.82 -13.32 -21.29
C GLY A 90 15.71 -13.10 -22.81
N VAL A 91 16.65 -13.58 -23.59
CA VAL A 91 16.54 -13.50 -25.05
C VAL A 91 15.61 -14.58 -25.57
N TYR A 92 14.56 -14.17 -26.29
CA TYR A 92 13.63 -15.10 -26.91
C TYR A 92 14.36 -15.97 -27.96
N SER A 93 14.52 -17.23 -27.64
CA SER A 93 15.04 -18.24 -28.57
C SER A 93 14.32 -19.57 -28.36
N THR A 94 13.83 -20.16 -29.44
CA THR A 94 13.20 -21.48 -29.40
C THR A 94 14.19 -22.62 -29.18
N SER A 95 15.51 -22.36 -29.28
CA SER A 95 16.53 -23.41 -29.32
C SER A 95 17.68 -23.27 -28.32
N SER A 96 17.88 -22.15 -27.65
CA SER A 96 18.98 -22.01 -26.70
C SER A 96 18.74 -20.97 -25.59
N THR A 97 19.42 -21.18 -24.46
CA THR A 97 19.53 -20.28 -23.30
C THR A 97 20.65 -19.27 -23.54
N SER A 98 20.62 -18.47 -24.57
CA SER A 98 21.72 -17.55 -24.83
C SER A 98 21.30 -16.11 -24.63
N GLN A 99 22.08 -15.45 -23.83
CA GLN A 99 22.12 -14.02 -23.52
C GLN A 99 20.88 -13.44 -22.86
N SER A 100 20.90 -13.51 -21.55
CA SER A 100 20.10 -12.68 -20.68
C SER A 100 20.91 -11.43 -20.28
N PHE A 101 20.24 -10.29 -20.17
CA PHE A 101 20.78 -9.14 -19.47
C PHE A 101 20.04 -9.00 -18.13
N GLN A 102 20.72 -8.48 -17.14
CA GLN A 102 20.11 -8.15 -15.86
C GLN A 102 20.72 -6.84 -15.35
N LYS A 103 19.85 -5.94 -14.96
CA LYS A 103 20.23 -4.64 -14.40
C LYS A 103 19.59 -4.48 -13.04
N GLN A 104 20.33 -3.93 -12.09
CA GLN A 104 19.88 -3.66 -10.73
C GLN A 104 20.08 -2.20 -10.38
N SER A 105 19.09 -1.60 -9.71
CA SER A 105 19.22 -0.24 -9.16
C SER A 105 20.21 -0.22 -8.00
N PRO A 106 20.99 0.86 -7.80
CA PRO A 106 21.84 1.01 -6.62
C PRO A 106 21.04 1.35 -5.34
N GLY A 107 19.90 2.04 -5.51
CA GLY A 107 19.02 2.44 -4.42
C GLY A 107 18.15 1.29 -3.91
N VAL A 108 17.76 1.38 -2.66
CA VAL A 108 16.78 0.51 -2.01
C VAL A 108 15.45 1.26 -1.84
N TYR A 109 14.32 0.56 -1.99
CA TYR A 109 12.98 1.13 -1.98
C TYR A 109 12.17 0.49 -0.84
N ARG A 110 12.35 1.01 0.39
CA ARG A 110 11.85 0.43 1.66
C ARG A 110 10.78 1.26 2.35
N ASP A 111 10.35 2.34 1.74
CA ASP A 111 9.30 3.17 2.33
C ASP A 111 7.92 2.59 1.98
N CYS A 112 7.32 1.87 2.94
CA CYS A 112 5.98 1.29 2.79
C CYS A 112 4.87 2.35 2.95
N SER A 113 5.21 3.58 3.27
CA SER A 113 4.25 4.70 3.34
C SER A 113 4.19 5.52 2.05
N ALA A 114 5.06 5.25 1.08
CA ALA A 114 5.20 6.03 -0.14
C ALA A 114 4.82 5.25 -1.39
N TRP A 115 4.22 5.96 -2.33
CA TRP A 115 4.04 5.50 -3.70
C TRP A 115 5.29 5.79 -4.53
N TYR A 116 5.70 4.81 -5.34
CA TYR A 116 6.79 4.94 -6.31
C TYR A 116 6.23 4.78 -7.72
N ASN A 117 6.50 5.73 -8.61
CA ASN A 117 6.35 5.51 -10.04
C ASN A 117 7.60 4.81 -10.57
N ILE A 118 7.42 3.69 -11.25
CA ILE A 118 8.49 2.91 -11.88
C ILE A 118 8.22 2.91 -13.37
N CYS A 119 9.15 3.42 -14.17
CA CYS A 119 9.05 3.40 -15.63
C CYS A 119 10.30 2.73 -16.21
N TRP A 120 10.09 1.57 -16.88
CA TRP A 120 11.13 0.84 -17.61
C TRP A 120 10.93 1.03 -19.11
N ILE A 121 11.94 1.62 -19.75
CA ILE A 121 12.00 1.82 -21.19
C ILE A 121 13.01 0.83 -21.77
N HIS A 122 12.55 -0.04 -22.64
CA HIS A 122 13.35 -1.03 -23.33
C HIS A 122 13.35 -0.78 -24.84
N ASP A 123 14.52 -0.60 -25.43
CA ASP A 123 14.69 -0.41 -26.87
C ASP A 123 16.04 -0.97 -27.34
N THR A 124 16.05 -2.22 -27.77
CA THR A 124 17.28 -2.86 -28.24
C THR A 124 17.70 -2.46 -29.64
N THR A 125 16.89 -1.64 -30.35
CA THR A 125 17.26 -1.08 -31.67
C THR A 125 18.21 0.12 -31.55
N GLU A 126 18.47 0.59 -30.33
CA GLU A 126 19.44 1.66 -30.06
C GLU A 126 20.89 1.19 -30.33
N ASP A 127 21.65 1.99 -31.07
CA ASP A 127 23.07 1.71 -31.37
C ASP A 127 23.91 1.58 -30.08
N SER A 128 23.64 2.46 -29.11
CA SER A 128 24.38 2.49 -27.84
C SER A 128 23.76 1.57 -26.82
N ALA A 129 24.52 0.56 -26.37
CA ALA A 129 24.06 -0.45 -25.43
C ALA A 129 23.51 0.14 -24.11
N ILE A 130 24.10 1.24 -23.62
CA ILE A 130 23.65 1.91 -22.38
C ILE A 130 22.26 2.55 -22.51
N ASN A 131 21.78 2.76 -23.73
CA ASN A 131 20.48 3.35 -24.01
C ASN A 131 19.36 2.33 -24.19
N ARG A 132 19.69 1.04 -24.28
CA ARG A 132 18.74 -0.05 -24.58
C ARG A 132 17.79 -0.34 -23.41
N ASP A 133 18.25 -0.11 -22.18
CA ASP A 133 17.47 -0.26 -20.97
C ASP A 133 17.61 0.96 -20.07
N LYS A 134 16.53 1.70 -19.87
CA LYS A 134 16.47 2.85 -18.98
C LYS A 134 15.39 2.63 -17.93
N LEU A 135 15.72 2.88 -16.67
CA LEU A 135 14.79 2.85 -15.55
C LEU A 135 14.64 4.24 -14.97
N PHE A 136 13.41 4.63 -14.71
CA PHE A 136 13.10 5.86 -13.99
C PHE A 136 12.31 5.51 -12.75
N VAL A 137 12.62 6.18 -11.65
CA VAL A 137 11.84 6.14 -10.42
C VAL A 137 11.45 7.57 -10.06
N ASN A 138 10.15 7.81 -9.93
CA ASN A 138 9.59 9.14 -9.69
C ASN A 138 10.19 10.19 -10.65
N GLY A 139 10.15 9.90 -11.96
CA GLY A 139 10.63 10.77 -13.03
C GLY A 139 12.15 10.92 -13.12
N THR A 140 12.92 10.37 -12.19
CA THR A 140 14.38 10.48 -12.17
C THR A 140 15.02 9.21 -12.72
N GLN A 141 15.91 9.35 -13.72
CA GLN A 141 16.61 8.20 -14.30
C GLN A 141 17.57 7.57 -13.29
N VAL A 142 17.46 6.25 -13.15
CA VAL A 142 18.36 5.45 -12.31
C VAL A 142 19.64 5.12 -13.07
N THR A 143 20.78 5.38 -12.44
CA THR A 143 22.07 4.87 -12.93
C THR A 143 22.21 3.43 -12.44
N TRP A 144 22.42 2.50 -13.35
CA TRP A 144 22.53 1.09 -13.01
C TRP A 144 23.72 0.77 -12.11
N ASN A 145 23.54 -0.21 -11.23
CA ASN A 145 24.62 -0.77 -10.41
C ASN A 145 25.63 -1.52 -11.29
N THR A 146 26.90 -1.47 -10.98
CA THR A 146 27.98 -2.20 -11.70
C THR A 146 28.45 -3.40 -10.90
N GLY A 147 28.76 -4.50 -11.60
CA GLY A 147 29.30 -5.72 -10.96
C GLY A 147 28.25 -6.68 -10.38
N TYR A 148 27.00 -6.58 -10.83
CA TYR A 148 25.96 -7.56 -10.52
C TYR A 148 26.12 -8.84 -11.36
N THR A 149 25.63 -10.00 -10.89
CA THR A 149 25.98 -11.35 -11.41
C THR A 149 25.68 -11.61 -12.90
N TYR A 150 24.87 -10.83 -13.55
CA TYR A 150 24.59 -10.85 -14.99
C TYR A 150 24.60 -9.44 -15.56
N ASP A 151 25.46 -8.58 -15.00
CA ASP A 151 25.64 -7.19 -15.42
C ASP A 151 26.10 -7.12 -16.85
N GLY A 152 25.16 -6.95 -17.75
CA GLY A 152 25.37 -6.81 -19.17
C GLY A 152 24.26 -5.98 -19.78
N ASP A 153 24.61 -5.19 -20.80
CA ASP A 153 23.62 -4.53 -21.63
C ASP A 153 22.91 -5.54 -22.53
N ALA A 154 21.65 -5.31 -22.85
CA ALA A 154 20.95 -6.05 -23.89
C ALA A 154 21.74 -5.97 -25.20
N ALA A 155 21.85 -7.09 -25.92
CA ALA A 155 22.44 -7.08 -27.27
C ALA A 155 21.54 -6.27 -28.22
N GLU A 156 22.13 -5.72 -29.27
CA GLU A 156 21.37 -5.03 -30.32
C GLU A 156 20.38 -5.99 -30.96
N ASP A 157 19.17 -5.51 -31.23
CA ASP A 157 18.04 -6.26 -31.75
C ASP A 157 17.66 -7.51 -30.95
N ALA A 158 18.10 -7.64 -29.69
CA ALA A 158 17.74 -8.76 -28.85
C ALA A 158 16.24 -8.72 -28.50
N ALA A 159 15.54 -9.82 -28.79
CA ALA A 159 14.13 -9.98 -28.48
C ALA A 159 13.92 -10.48 -27.04
N THR A 160 12.99 -9.87 -26.32
CA THR A 160 12.54 -10.32 -25.00
C THR A 160 11.38 -11.33 -25.10
N PHE A 161 10.90 -11.83 -23.95
CA PHE A 161 9.70 -12.69 -23.89
C PHE A 161 8.39 -11.90 -23.82
N PHE A 162 8.43 -10.57 -23.72
CA PHE A 162 7.23 -9.75 -23.83
C PHE A 162 6.66 -9.78 -25.27
N ASN A 163 5.35 -9.62 -25.39
CA ASN A 163 4.63 -9.55 -26.67
C ASN A 163 4.73 -10.80 -27.56
N VAL A 164 4.87 -11.98 -26.95
CA VAL A 164 4.96 -13.27 -27.66
C VAL A 164 3.74 -14.12 -27.36
N THR A 165 3.08 -14.67 -28.40
CA THR A 165 1.86 -15.49 -28.26
C THR A 165 2.01 -16.74 -27.39
N THR A 166 3.24 -17.19 -27.14
CA THR A 166 3.54 -18.35 -26.29
C THR A 166 4.11 -17.95 -24.93
N SER A 167 4.09 -16.66 -24.60
CA SER A 167 4.62 -16.12 -23.36
C SER A 167 3.55 -15.29 -22.66
N PRO A 168 2.72 -15.90 -21.78
CA PRO A 168 1.81 -15.16 -20.95
C PRO A 168 2.52 -14.05 -20.18
N ILE A 169 1.84 -12.91 -20.04
CA ILE A 169 2.23 -11.79 -19.19
C ILE A 169 1.50 -11.96 -17.85
N TYR A 170 2.23 -11.81 -16.77
CA TYR A 170 1.74 -11.86 -15.40
C TYR A 170 1.99 -10.52 -14.72
N ILE A 171 1.00 -10.02 -14.00
CA ILE A 171 1.11 -8.91 -13.06
C ILE A 171 1.08 -9.50 -11.65
N GLY A 172 2.02 -9.09 -10.80
CA GLY A 172 2.08 -9.48 -9.39
C GLY A 172 2.68 -10.86 -9.11
N GLN A 173 3.26 -11.56 -10.10
CA GLN A 173 3.89 -12.86 -9.84
C GLN A 173 5.00 -13.24 -10.82
N TYR A 174 5.80 -14.25 -10.39
CA TYR A 174 6.70 -15.02 -11.23
C TYR A 174 6.46 -16.53 -11.03
N ASP A 175 5.90 -17.21 -12.03
CA ASP A 175 5.75 -18.68 -12.06
C ASP A 175 5.16 -19.29 -10.76
N SER A 176 4.05 -18.74 -10.30
CA SER A 176 3.41 -19.14 -9.03
C SER A 176 4.33 -18.97 -7.81
N SER A 177 5.18 -17.97 -7.84
CA SER A 177 6.08 -17.58 -6.76
C SER A 177 6.42 -16.08 -6.84
N ASN A 178 7.13 -15.57 -5.85
CA ASN A 178 7.56 -14.17 -5.75
C ASN A 178 6.39 -13.21 -5.99
N TYR A 179 5.25 -13.52 -5.35
CA TYR A 179 4.07 -12.68 -5.45
C TYR A 179 4.37 -11.28 -4.91
N PHE A 180 3.77 -10.28 -5.56
CA PHE A 180 3.82 -8.90 -5.10
C PHE A 180 2.90 -8.72 -3.90
N ASP A 181 3.36 -7.95 -2.91
CA ASP A 181 2.59 -7.56 -1.74
C ASP A 181 2.58 -6.04 -1.62
N GLY A 182 1.40 -5.44 -1.78
CA GLY A 182 1.20 -4.00 -1.80
C GLY A 182 0.13 -3.58 -2.81
N TYR A 183 0.27 -2.35 -3.29
CA TYR A 183 -0.72 -1.74 -4.20
C TYR A 183 -0.07 -1.40 -5.54
N MET A 184 -0.85 -1.53 -6.60
CA MET A 184 -0.51 -1.05 -7.93
C MET A 184 -1.60 -0.11 -8.45
N ALA A 185 -1.19 0.96 -9.15
CA ALA A 185 -2.08 1.89 -9.84
C ALA A 185 -1.47 2.28 -11.19
N GLU A 186 -2.31 2.67 -12.14
CA GLU A 186 -1.86 3.19 -13.45
C GLU A 186 -0.86 2.25 -14.13
N VAL A 187 -1.20 0.98 -14.27
CA VAL A 187 -0.30 -0.04 -14.86
C VAL A 187 -0.40 0.00 -16.38
N CYS A 188 0.62 0.56 -17.00
CA CYS A 188 0.67 0.81 -18.45
C CYS A 188 1.77 -0.04 -19.11
N PHE A 189 1.44 -0.69 -20.22
CA PHE A 189 2.40 -1.33 -21.12
C PHE A 189 2.21 -0.81 -22.54
N ILE A 190 3.25 -0.19 -23.10
CA ILE A 190 3.24 0.34 -24.47
C ILE A 190 4.01 -0.60 -25.37
N ASP A 191 3.32 -1.24 -26.30
CA ASP A 191 3.91 -2.16 -27.28
C ASP A 191 4.47 -1.38 -28.48
N GLY A 192 5.74 -1.54 -28.78
CA GLY A 192 6.40 -1.02 -29.97
C GLY A 192 6.88 0.43 -29.88
N SER A 193 6.82 1.05 -28.69
CA SER A 193 7.31 2.42 -28.54
C SER A 193 8.09 2.64 -27.24
N ALA A 194 9.23 3.35 -27.34
CA ALA A 194 10.06 3.78 -26.23
C ALA A 194 9.64 5.19 -25.78
N LEU A 195 8.54 5.28 -25.01
CA LEU A 195 8.03 6.56 -24.52
C LEU A 195 8.86 7.05 -23.32
N ALA A 196 9.03 8.38 -23.23
CA ALA A 196 9.69 9.01 -22.09
C ALA A 196 8.86 8.86 -20.80
N ALA A 197 9.50 8.81 -19.63
CA ALA A 197 8.82 8.75 -18.34
C ALA A 197 7.81 9.89 -18.12
N THR A 198 8.07 11.06 -18.74
CA THR A 198 7.16 12.23 -18.73
C THR A 198 5.84 12.02 -19.49
N SER A 199 5.67 10.88 -20.16
CA SER A 199 4.37 10.47 -20.72
C SER A 199 3.42 9.92 -19.65
N PHE A 200 3.94 9.45 -18.51
CA PHE A 200 3.19 8.78 -17.43
C PHE A 200 3.13 9.59 -16.14
N GLY A 201 3.88 10.68 -16.05
CA GLY A 201 3.90 11.56 -14.91
C GLY A 201 4.61 12.88 -15.23
N GLU A 202 4.57 13.78 -14.27
CA GLU A 202 5.23 15.09 -14.34
C GLU A 202 5.65 15.55 -12.96
N PHE A 203 6.62 16.45 -12.89
CA PHE A 203 6.93 17.12 -11.64
C PHE A 203 5.86 18.16 -11.32
N ASP A 204 5.46 18.21 -10.05
CA ASP A 204 4.48 19.16 -9.56
C ASP A 204 5.00 20.61 -9.73
N GLU A 205 4.15 21.51 -10.22
CA GLU A 205 4.57 22.89 -10.54
C GLU A 205 4.95 23.70 -9.30
N ASP A 206 4.22 23.48 -8.20
CA ASP A 206 4.44 24.19 -6.93
C ASP A 206 5.50 23.51 -6.06
N SER A 207 5.69 22.20 -6.24
CA SER A 207 6.64 21.36 -5.51
C SER A 207 7.47 20.50 -6.48
N PRO A 208 8.44 21.08 -7.20
CA PRO A 208 9.14 20.43 -8.32
C PRO A 208 10.03 19.24 -7.94
N THR A 209 10.02 18.81 -6.71
CA THR A 209 10.63 17.57 -6.22
C THR A 209 9.62 16.43 -6.11
N ILE A 210 8.33 16.71 -6.27
CA ILE A 210 7.26 15.72 -6.21
C ILE A 210 6.89 15.32 -7.64
N TRP A 211 6.95 14.01 -7.90
CA TRP A 211 6.48 13.41 -9.13
C TRP A 211 5.02 12.99 -8.96
N LYS A 212 4.13 13.45 -9.84
CA LYS A 212 2.69 13.13 -9.80
C LYS A 212 2.25 12.41 -11.07
N PRO A 213 1.19 11.58 -11.00
CA PRO A 213 0.64 10.90 -12.17
C PRO A 213 0.09 11.88 -13.20
N LYS A 214 0.01 11.41 -14.43
CA LYS A 214 -0.52 12.13 -15.58
C LYS A 214 -1.53 11.25 -16.31
N ASP A 215 -2.56 11.87 -16.88
CA ASP A 215 -3.54 11.17 -17.71
C ASP A 215 -2.86 10.48 -18.91
N VAL A 216 -3.00 9.17 -18.95
CA VAL A 216 -2.43 8.29 -19.99
C VAL A 216 -3.45 7.84 -21.02
N SER A 217 -4.73 8.21 -20.88
CA SER A 217 -5.84 7.79 -21.76
C SER A 217 -5.64 8.19 -23.23
N GLY A 218 -4.84 9.22 -23.47
CA GLY A 218 -4.50 9.69 -24.82
C GLY A 218 -3.30 8.99 -25.48
N LEU A 219 -2.64 8.05 -24.82
CA LEU A 219 -1.47 7.35 -25.36
C LEU A 219 -1.89 6.27 -26.38
N THR A 220 -0.96 5.94 -27.28
CA THR A 220 -1.12 4.80 -28.20
C THR A 220 -0.43 3.58 -27.60
N PHE A 221 -1.22 2.58 -27.17
CA PHE A 221 -0.70 1.41 -26.46
C PHE A 221 -0.10 0.33 -27.37
N GLY A 222 -0.40 0.36 -28.69
CA GLY A 222 0.09 -0.64 -29.66
C GLY A 222 -0.76 -1.92 -29.64
N THR A 223 -0.24 -3.00 -30.29
CA THR A 223 -1.04 -4.21 -30.54
C THR A 223 -1.37 -5.03 -29.28
N ASN A 224 -0.40 -5.19 -28.38
CA ASN A 224 -0.52 -5.96 -27.13
C ASN A 224 -0.39 -5.07 -25.89
N GLY A 225 -0.33 -3.75 -26.08
CA GLY A 225 -0.29 -2.81 -24.97
C GLY A 225 -1.60 -2.86 -24.17
N PHE A 226 -1.54 -2.41 -22.94
CA PHE A 226 -2.68 -2.41 -22.02
C PHE A 226 -2.57 -1.29 -20.99
N TYR A 227 -3.71 -0.97 -20.39
CA TYR A 227 -3.82 -0.02 -19.29
C TYR A 227 -4.79 -0.56 -18.23
N LEU A 228 -4.28 -0.79 -17.01
CA LEU A 228 -5.09 -1.20 -15.86
C LEU A 228 -5.22 0.03 -14.94
N ASP A 229 -6.41 0.60 -14.90
CA ASP A 229 -6.81 1.74 -14.05
C ASP A 229 -7.45 1.29 -12.73
N PHE A 230 -7.89 0.01 -12.67
CA PHE A 230 -8.56 -0.60 -11.53
C PHE A 230 -9.88 0.08 -11.11
N GLU A 231 -10.56 0.78 -12.02
CA GLU A 231 -11.81 1.48 -11.71
C GLU A 231 -13.02 0.54 -11.64
N ASP A 232 -12.99 -0.62 -12.32
CA ASP A 232 -14.03 -1.62 -12.25
C ASP A 232 -13.75 -2.68 -11.18
N SER A 233 -14.35 -2.54 -9.99
CA SER A 233 -14.20 -3.51 -8.90
C SER A 233 -14.73 -4.92 -9.19
N SER A 234 -15.59 -5.05 -10.21
CA SER A 234 -16.11 -6.36 -10.65
C SER A 234 -15.19 -7.06 -11.66
N ASN A 235 -14.20 -6.35 -12.20
CA ASN A 235 -13.20 -6.80 -13.16
C ASN A 235 -11.92 -5.98 -13.03
N LEU A 236 -11.12 -6.26 -11.99
CA LEU A 236 -9.87 -5.55 -11.75
C LEU A 236 -8.82 -5.75 -12.86
N GLY A 237 -8.99 -6.83 -13.65
CA GLY A 237 -8.19 -7.11 -14.83
C GLY A 237 -8.63 -6.37 -16.09
N ASN A 238 -9.63 -5.47 -16.03
CA ASN A 238 -10.15 -4.70 -17.16
C ASN A 238 -9.01 -3.91 -17.84
N ASP A 239 -8.89 -4.07 -19.16
CA ASP A 239 -7.98 -3.27 -19.98
C ASP A 239 -8.70 -1.99 -20.43
N ALA A 240 -8.52 -0.90 -19.69
CA ALA A 240 -9.17 0.38 -19.96
C ALA A 240 -8.81 0.99 -21.34
N ASN A 241 -7.74 0.49 -21.99
CA ASN A 241 -7.44 0.82 -23.39
C ASN A 241 -8.39 0.09 -24.39
N GLY A 242 -9.27 -0.80 -23.92
CA GLY A 242 -10.23 -1.56 -24.73
C GLY A 242 -9.65 -2.81 -25.39
N GLY A 243 -8.53 -3.31 -24.90
CA GLY A 243 -7.93 -4.59 -25.29
C GLY A 243 -8.63 -5.79 -24.67
N THR A 244 -7.95 -6.95 -24.70
CA THR A 244 -8.41 -8.13 -23.96
C THR A 244 -8.03 -7.99 -22.49
N ASP A 245 -8.97 -8.26 -21.59
CA ASP A 245 -8.75 -8.19 -20.15
C ASP A 245 -7.76 -9.23 -19.65
N PHE A 246 -7.17 -8.95 -18.50
CA PHE A 246 -6.42 -9.92 -17.74
C PHE A 246 -7.36 -10.86 -16.98
N THR A 247 -6.98 -12.12 -16.88
CA THR A 247 -7.65 -13.08 -15.99
C THR A 247 -7.07 -12.91 -14.59
N GLU A 248 -7.95 -12.65 -13.64
CA GLU A 248 -7.61 -12.50 -12.23
C GLU A 248 -7.43 -13.86 -11.54
N SER A 249 -6.56 -13.91 -10.55
CA SER A 249 -6.37 -15.04 -9.65
C SER A 249 -6.30 -14.52 -8.23
N ASN A 250 -7.22 -14.99 -7.37
CA ASN A 250 -7.30 -14.62 -5.95
C ASN A 250 -7.37 -13.09 -5.70
N LEU A 251 -8.07 -12.40 -6.57
CA LEU A 251 -8.45 -10.99 -6.43
C LEU A 251 -9.97 -10.90 -6.36
N ALA A 252 -10.48 -10.01 -5.54
CA ALA A 252 -11.89 -9.76 -5.28
C ALA A 252 -12.20 -8.26 -5.32
N ALA A 253 -13.47 -7.89 -5.33
CA ALA A 253 -13.90 -6.49 -5.34
C ALA A 253 -13.33 -5.68 -4.14
N THR A 254 -13.05 -6.32 -3.03
CA THR A 254 -12.40 -5.71 -1.84
C THR A 254 -10.94 -5.37 -2.04
N ASP A 255 -10.32 -5.85 -3.12
CA ASP A 255 -8.93 -5.51 -3.48
C ASP A 255 -8.84 -4.23 -4.33
N GLN A 256 -9.98 -3.70 -4.79
CA GLN A 256 -10.03 -2.30 -5.24
C GLN A 256 -9.81 -1.40 -4.04
N ALA A 257 -8.85 -0.50 -4.15
CA ALA A 257 -8.43 0.36 -3.06
C ALA A 257 -8.58 1.84 -3.42
N THR A 258 -8.93 2.66 -2.43
CA THR A 258 -8.97 4.13 -2.53
C THR A 258 -7.60 4.78 -2.23
N ASP A 259 -6.64 4.01 -1.71
CA ASP A 259 -5.25 4.42 -1.53
C ASP A 259 -4.57 4.52 -2.88
N THR A 260 -4.20 5.72 -3.30
CA THR A 260 -3.66 6.01 -4.63
C THR A 260 -2.47 6.97 -4.54
N PRO A 261 -1.64 7.09 -5.59
CA PRO A 261 -0.54 8.05 -5.60
C PRO A 261 -1.00 9.51 -5.51
N THR A 262 -2.27 9.81 -5.77
CA THR A 262 -2.85 11.16 -5.62
C THR A 262 -3.56 11.37 -4.28
N ASN A 263 -3.86 10.31 -3.55
CA ASN A 263 -4.40 10.38 -2.19
C ASN A 263 -3.93 9.15 -1.37
N ASN A 264 -2.78 9.28 -0.74
CA ASN A 264 -2.16 8.21 0.04
C ASN A 264 -2.76 8.14 1.44
N PHE A 265 -3.41 7.02 1.75
CA PHE A 265 -4.01 6.74 3.05
C PHE A 265 -3.00 6.16 4.05
N ALA A 266 -3.26 6.37 5.33
CA ALA A 266 -2.52 5.68 6.39
C ALA A 266 -2.69 4.15 6.25
N THR A 267 -1.64 3.43 6.63
CA THR A 267 -1.61 1.99 6.81
C THR A 267 -0.83 1.67 8.09
N TRP A 268 -0.77 0.43 8.51
CA TRP A 268 0.14 0.03 9.58
C TRP A 268 1.59 0.17 9.12
N ASN A 269 2.44 0.68 10.02
CA ASN A 269 3.85 0.92 9.72
C ASN A 269 4.72 -0.27 10.16
N PRO A 270 5.26 -1.08 9.22
CA PRO A 270 6.10 -2.24 9.57
C PRO A 270 7.34 -1.89 10.40
N LEU A 271 7.75 -0.61 10.38
CA LEU A 271 8.89 -0.10 11.15
C LEU A 271 8.48 0.46 12.52
N ALA A 272 7.18 0.64 12.78
CA ALA A 272 6.63 1.18 14.02
C ALA A 272 5.89 0.08 14.81
N GLN A 273 6.60 -1.00 15.12
CA GLN A 273 6.13 -2.13 15.93
C GLN A 273 6.96 -2.25 17.21
N THR A 274 6.39 -2.92 18.22
CA THR A 274 7.16 -3.44 19.36
C THR A 274 8.29 -4.35 18.88
N PRO A 275 9.40 -4.51 19.66
CA PRO A 275 10.47 -5.44 19.31
C PRO A 275 9.99 -6.87 19.06
N GLN A 276 8.95 -7.32 19.75
CA GLN A 276 8.20 -8.52 19.40
C GLN A 276 7.11 -8.14 18.38
N LYS A 277 7.23 -8.64 17.17
CA LYS A 277 6.40 -8.24 16.05
C LYS A 277 5.19 -9.16 15.88
N GLY A 278 4.07 -8.57 15.45
CA GLY A 278 2.98 -9.29 14.82
C GLY A 278 3.22 -9.50 13.32
N THR A 279 2.32 -10.23 12.68
CA THR A 279 2.27 -10.37 11.22
C THR A 279 1.40 -9.26 10.64
N ILE A 280 1.82 -8.71 9.53
CA ILE A 280 1.09 -7.67 8.80
C ILE A 280 0.69 -8.26 7.45
N ALA A 281 -0.54 -8.01 7.01
CA ALA A 281 -1.09 -8.48 5.74
C ALA A 281 -2.07 -7.44 5.15
N GLU A 282 -2.77 -7.81 4.09
CA GLU A 282 -3.81 -6.98 3.46
C GLU A 282 -3.35 -5.56 3.14
N GLY A 283 -2.20 -5.45 2.47
CA GLY A 283 -1.66 -4.15 2.12
C GLY A 283 -1.26 -3.29 3.33
N ASN A 284 -0.80 -3.92 4.40
CA ASN A 284 -0.53 -3.30 5.70
C ASN A 284 -1.78 -2.76 6.42
N LEU A 285 -2.94 -3.40 6.24
CA LEU A 285 -4.17 -3.03 6.94
C LEU A 285 -4.60 -4.07 7.97
N GLU A 286 -4.12 -5.30 7.87
CA GLU A 286 -4.34 -6.36 8.86
C GLU A 286 -3.13 -6.49 9.79
N TYR A 287 -3.39 -6.65 11.08
CA TYR A 287 -2.37 -6.93 12.09
C TYR A 287 -2.76 -8.12 12.93
N ASP A 288 -1.94 -9.17 12.91
CA ASP A 288 -2.19 -10.46 13.54
C ASP A 288 -1.10 -10.80 14.56
N ARG A 289 -1.55 -11.24 15.73
CA ARG A 289 -0.72 -11.91 16.73
C ARG A 289 -0.98 -13.40 16.68
N SER A 290 -0.43 -14.09 15.68
CA SER A 290 -0.57 -15.54 15.53
C SER A 290 -0.04 -16.29 16.76
N GLY A 291 -0.79 -17.31 17.20
CA GLY A 291 -0.45 -18.19 18.31
C GLY A 291 -0.94 -17.73 19.68
N SER A 292 -0.92 -18.64 20.65
CA SER A 292 -1.48 -18.49 22.00
C SER A 292 -0.53 -17.86 23.02
N SER A 293 0.40 -17.01 22.60
CA SER A 293 1.33 -16.33 23.53
C SER A 293 0.67 -15.14 24.20
N ASP A 294 0.81 -15.02 25.52
CA ASP A 294 0.37 -13.89 26.33
C ASP A 294 1.12 -12.58 26.04
N ASN A 295 2.12 -12.63 25.18
CA ASN A 295 2.93 -11.47 24.87
C ASN A 295 2.18 -10.53 23.93
N TRP A 296 2.12 -9.28 24.29
CA TRP A 296 1.57 -8.21 23.46
C TRP A 296 2.47 -7.87 22.28
N VAL A 297 1.83 -7.58 21.17
CA VAL A 297 2.44 -6.94 20.00
C VAL A 297 1.65 -5.68 19.70
N THR A 298 2.36 -4.60 19.40
CA THR A 298 1.76 -3.28 19.13
C THR A 298 2.29 -2.73 17.83
N ILE A 299 1.43 -2.08 17.08
CA ILE A 299 1.76 -1.37 15.83
C ILE A 299 1.08 -0.01 15.80
N ALA A 300 1.71 0.95 15.12
CA ALA A 300 1.14 2.27 14.88
C ALA A 300 1.06 2.58 13.38
N SER A 301 0.21 3.54 13.01
CA SER A 301 -0.03 3.96 11.63
C SER A 301 1.18 4.66 11.00
N THR A 302 1.24 4.65 9.65
CA THR A 302 2.29 5.33 8.85
C THR A 302 2.17 6.85 8.89
N ILE A 303 0.98 7.37 9.11
CA ILE A 303 0.70 8.80 9.23
C ILE A 303 0.37 9.11 10.68
N ALA A 304 0.88 10.26 11.18
CA ALA A 304 0.56 10.81 12.48
C ALA A 304 0.23 12.30 12.37
N ALA A 305 -0.56 12.81 13.31
CA ALA A 305 -1.04 14.18 13.32
C ALA A 305 -0.65 14.92 14.59
N THR A 306 -0.51 16.24 14.50
CA THR A 306 -0.23 17.15 15.63
C THR A 306 -1.39 18.07 15.93
N ALA A 307 -2.41 18.14 15.06
CA ALA A 307 -3.60 18.97 15.15
C ALA A 307 -4.74 18.33 14.33
N GLY A 308 -5.93 18.90 14.38
CA GLY A 308 -7.08 18.45 13.59
C GLY A 308 -7.90 17.35 14.27
N LYS A 309 -8.88 16.86 13.54
CA LYS A 309 -9.81 15.83 14.01
C LYS A 309 -9.79 14.65 13.05
N TRP A 310 -9.48 13.48 13.58
CA TRP A 310 -9.21 12.30 12.80
C TRP A 310 -10.07 11.12 13.23
N TYR A 311 -10.45 10.28 12.25
CA TYR A 311 -11.32 9.13 12.44
C TYR A 311 -10.72 7.89 11.80
N TYR A 312 -10.88 6.72 12.45
CA TYR A 312 -10.67 5.42 11.84
C TYR A 312 -11.57 4.36 12.45
N GLU A 313 -11.72 3.28 11.73
CA GLU A 313 -12.43 2.07 12.15
C GLU A 313 -11.45 0.90 12.26
N TYR A 314 -11.74 -0.02 13.16
CA TYR A 314 -10.98 -1.25 13.32
C TYR A 314 -11.92 -2.44 13.49
N LYS A 315 -11.92 -3.35 12.52
CA LYS A 315 -12.70 -4.57 12.55
C LYS A 315 -11.93 -5.65 13.30
N ILE A 316 -12.54 -6.25 14.32
CA ILE A 316 -11.99 -7.40 15.03
C ILE A 316 -12.29 -8.65 14.20
N ILE A 317 -11.26 -9.36 13.77
CA ILE A 317 -11.39 -10.64 13.05
C ILE A 317 -11.40 -11.79 14.04
N ASP A 318 -10.45 -11.80 14.98
CA ASP A 318 -10.36 -12.76 16.08
C ASP A 318 -9.86 -12.04 17.34
N GLY A 319 -10.61 -12.12 18.41
CA GLY A 319 -10.22 -11.53 19.69
C GLY A 319 -9.19 -12.33 20.46
N GLY A 320 -8.81 -13.51 19.96
CA GLY A 320 -7.88 -14.40 20.61
C GLY A 320 -8.51 -15.37 21.61
N SER A 321 -7.72 -16.32 22.14
CA SER A 321 -8.17 -17.47 22.92
C SER A 321 -8.47 -17.20 24.39
N SER A 322 -8.21 -16.01 24.91
CA SER A 322 -8.49 -15.63 26.29
C SER A 322 -9.98 -15.45 26.57
N ALA A 323 -10.35 -15.54 27.85
CA ALA A 323 -11.70 -15.24 28.33
C ALA A 323 -12.01 -13.72 28.18
N GLY A 324 -12.07 -13.28 26.96
CA GLY A 324 -12.24 -11.89 26.55
C GLY A 324 -11.22 -11.53 25.46
N ASN A 325 -11.65 -10.68 24.54
CA ASN A 325 -10.89 -10.24 23.40
C ASN A 325 -9.52 -9.65 23.78
N GLY A 326 -8.41 -10.27 23.35
CA GLY A 326 -7.02 -9.85 23.60
C GLY A 326 -6.57 -8.63 22.78
N SER A 327 -7.48 -7.74 22.39
CA SER A 327 -7.21 -6.58 21.54
C SER A 327 -7.40 -5.27 22.30
N LEU A 328 -6.50 -4.32 22.05
CA LEU A 328 -6.59 -2.92 22.45
C LEU A 328 -6.62 -2.05 21.19
N VAL A 329 -7.63 -1.19 21.07
CA VAL A 329 -7.82 -0.34 19.88
C VAL A 329 -7.80 1.13 20.28
N GLY A 330 -6.93 1.94 19.64
CA GLY A 330 -6.83 3.34 19.99
C GLY A 330 -5.73 4.10 19.24
N PHE A 331 -4.93 4.87 19.98
CA PHE A 331 -3.85 5.69 19.44
C PHE A 331 -2.75 5.95 20.48
N LEU A 332 -1.63 6.48 20.05
CA LEU A 332 -0.50 6.82 20.93
C LEU A 332 0.17 8.15 20.51
N ASP A 333 0.84 8.78 21.48
CA ASP A 333 1.75 9.89 21.24
C ASP A 333 3.18 9.37 21.07
N TYR A 334 3.76 9.50 19.89
CA TYR A 334 5.12 9.09 19.59
C TYR A 334 6.18 9.76 20.45
N ASN A 335 5.92 10.96 20.99
CA ASN A 335 6.86 11.71 21.78
C ASN A 335 6.94 11.22 23.24
N THR A 336 5.88 10.57 23.72
CA THR A 336 5.77 10.11 25.11
C THR A 336 5.79 8.58 25.22
N SER A 337 5.16 7.88 24.28
CA SER A 337 5.07 6.42 24.28
C SER A 337 6.43 5.76 24.06
N ALA A 338 6.70 4.72 24.80
CA ALA A 338 7.92 3.91 24.69
C ALA A 338 7.71 2.57 23.97
N PHE A 339 6.57 2.37 23.30
CA PHE A 339 6.16 1.08 22.73
C PHE A 339 7.22 0.43 21.81
N GLN A 340 7.98 1.23 21.06
CA GLN A 340 9.03 0.72 20.15
C GLN A 340 10.27 0.19 20.87
N HIS A 341 10.43 0.48 22.16
CA HIS A 341 11.62 0.14 22.93
C HIS A 341 11.36 -0.96 23.97
N THR A 342 10.10 -1.28 24.22
CA THR A 342 9.69 -2.26 25.22
C THR A 342 9.14 -3.50 24.54
N ALA A 343 9.75 -4.65 24.78
CA ALA A 343 9.22 -5.93 24.31
C ALA A 343 7.96 -6.29 25.13
N ASN A 344 6.96 -6.87 24.46
CA ASN A 344 5.71 -7.27 25.11
C ASN A 344 4.96 -6.08 25.72
N ASP A 345 4.85 -4.98 24.99
CA ASP A 345 4.16 -3.77 25.44
C ASP A 345 2.83 -3.59 24.74
N ALA A 346 1.80 -3.27 25.51
CA ALA A 346 0.47 -2.92 25.06
C ALA A 346 0.29 -1.39 25.17
N ILE A 347 -0.63 -0.83 24.40
CA ILE A 347 -0.96 0.61 24.47
C ILE A 347 -1.74 0.97 25.75
N THR A 348 -1.06 0.82 26.91
CA THR A 348 -1.64 1.05 28.26
C THR A 348 -0.81 2.00 29.12
N ASN A 349 0.28 2.60 28.59
CA ASN A 349 1.23 3.42 29.32
C ASN A 349 0.99 4.93 29.12
N ALA A 350 1.87 5.75 29.68
CA ALA A 350 1.85 7.19 29.46
C ALA A 350 1.95 7.54 27.96
N GLY A 351 1.16 8.47 27.49
CA GLY A 351 1.05 8.83 26.08
C GLY A 351 0.25 7.85 25.22
N GLU A 352 -0.41 6.86 25.83
CA GLU A 352 -1.16 5.83 25.15
C GLU A 352 -2.63 5.83 25.55
N TYR A 353 -3.53 5.56 24.58
CA TYR A 353 -4.97 5.69 24.72
C TYR A 353 -5.67 4.55 23.99
N ALA A 354 -6.35 3.67 24.71
CA ALA A 354 -6.96 2.50 24.09
C ALA A 354 -8.20 1.98 24.83
N TRP A 355 -9.08 1.36 24.08
CA TRP A 355 -10.18 0.55 24.61
C TRP A 355 -9.78 -0.93 24.55
N TYR A 356 -9.93 -1.64 25.67
CA TYR A 356 -9.59 -3.05 25.81
C TYR A 356 -10.83 -3.93 25.68
N GLY A 357 -10.88 -4.79 24.68
CA GLY A 357 -12.03 -5.66 24.41
C GLY A 357 -12.36 -6.63 25.54
N ALA A 358 -11.37 -7.24 26.19
CA ALA A 358 -11.60 -8.27 27.19
C ALA A 358 -12.32 -7.77 28.45
N SER A 359 -11.96 -6.60 28.96
CA SER A 359 -12.55 -6.05 30.19
C SER A 359 -13.52 -4.92 29.95
N GLY A 360 -13.50 -4.31 28.76
CA GLY A 360 -14.20 -3.07 28.45
C GLY A 360 -13.51 -1.82 29.01
N ASN A 361 -12.39 -1.95 29.74
CA ASN A 361 -11.70 -0.81 30.35
C ASN A 361 -11.07 0.08 29.26
N LEU A 362 -11.06 1.40 29.53
CA LEU A 362 -10.28 2.36 28.79
C LEU A 362 -8.95 2.61 29.51
N TYR A 363 -7.85 2.57 28.76
CA TYR A 363 -6.56 3.03 29.22
C TYR A 363 -6.31 4.44 28.67
N ILE A 364 -6.18 5.42 29.57
CA ILE A 364 -6.05 6.83 29.23
C ILE A 364 -4.78 7.36 29.85
N ASN A 365 -3.76 7.61 29.02
CA ASN A 365 -2.45 8.13 29.44
C ASN A 365 -1.86 7.37 30.65
N GLY A 366 -1.86 6.04 30.58
CA GLY A 366 -1.32 5.16 31.60
C GLY A 366 -2.27 4.91 32.79
N THR A 367 -3.52 5.35 32.71
CA THR A 367 -4.51 5.14 33.77
C THR A 367 -5.62 4.22 33.28
N ASP A 368 -5.88 3.16 34.03
CA ASP A 368 -7.04 2.29 33.85
C ASP A 368 -8.30 3.01 34.33
N VAL A 369 -9.26 3.22 33.42
CA VAL A 369 -10.52 3.90 33.67
C VAL A 369 -11.63 2.87 33.71
N ALA A 370 -12.66 3.13 34.52
CA ALA A 370 -13.77 2.23 34.80
C ALA A 370 -14.32 1.51 33.57
N GLN A 371 -14.71 0.27 33.77
CA GLN A 371 -15.26 -0.61 32.77
C GLN A 371 -16.46 -0.01 32.04
N VAL A 372 -16.40 -0.07 30.72
CA VAL A 372 -17.47 0.27 29.78
C VAL A 372 -17.89 -0.97 29.00
N ASP A 373 -18.72 -0.84 27.98
CA ASP A 373 -19.05 -1.97 27.10
C ASP A 373 -17.80 -2.59 26.50
N SER A 374 -17.84 -3.89 26.23
CA SER A 374 -16.78 -4.65 25.54
C SER A 374 -17.11 -4.84 24.05
N TYR A 375 -16.12 -5.29 23.30
CA TYR A 375 -16.30 -5.70 21.91
C TYR A 375 -15.72 -7.10 21.68
N THR A 376 -16.20 -7.78 20.65
CA THR A 376 -15.88 -9.19 20.32
C THR A 376 -15.58 -9.32 18.83
N ASP A 377 -15.39 -10.55 18.36
CA ASP A 377 -15.22 -10.88 16.95
C ASP A 377 -16.35 -10.30 16.11
N ASP A 378 -16.01 -9.87 14.90
CA ASP A 378 -16.84 -9.17 13.91
C ASP A 378 -17.32 -7.77 14.31
N ASP A 379 -17.08 -7.31 15.54
CA ASP A 379 -17.37 -5.91 15.91
C ASP A 379 -16.40 -4.96 15.21
N ILE A 380 -16.91 -3.79 14.81
CA ILE A 380 -16.11 -2.67 14.30
C ILE A 380 -16.02 -1.61 15.40
N VAL A 381 -14.81 -1.40 15.88
CA VAL A 381 -14.48 -0.36 16.84
C VAL A 381 -14.21 0.95 16.09
N MET A 382 -14.86 2.02 16.52
CA MET A 382 -14.70 3.36 15.99
C MET A 382 -13.86 4.20 16.95
N VAL A 383 -12.90 4.97 16.42
CA VAL A 383 -12.09 5.91 17.21
C VAL A 383 -12.09 7.27 16.55
N ALA A 384 -12.48 8.28 17.31
CA ALA A 384 -12.44 9.68 16.89
C ALA A 384 -11.50 10.47 17.81
N MET A 385 -10.46 11.08 17.22
CA MET A 385 -9.40 11.81 17.91
C MET A 385 -9.49 13.28 17.55
N ASP A 386 -9.89 14.13 18.52
CA ASP A 386 -9.99 15.58 18.39
C ASP A 386 -8.80 16.25 19.08
N LEU A 387 -7.74 16.50 18.32
CA LEU A 387 -6.53 17.13 18.83
C LEU A 387 -6.75 18.63 19.10
N ASP A 388 -7.69 19.29 18.42
CA ASP A 388 -7.96 20.71 18.59
C ASP A 388 -8.60 21.03 19.95
N ASN A 389 -9.44 20.10 20.44
CA ASN A 389 -10.10 20.22 21.74
C ASN A 389 -9.50 19.28 22.81
N SER A 390 -8.45 18.51 22.47
CA SER A 390 -7.83 17.52 23.36
C SER A 390 -8.82 16.47 23.86
N LYS A 391 -9.65 15.90 22.96
CA LYS A 391 -10.70 14.95 23.26
C LYS A 391 -10.57 13.69 22.40
N ALA A 392 -10.93 12.55 22.96
CA ALA A 392 -11.02 11.28 22.24
C ALA A 392 -12.30 10.53 22.56
N TYR A 393 -12.80 9.81 21.57
CA TYR A 393 -14.05 9.06 21.66
C TYR A 393 -13.84 7.64 21.10
N TRP A 394 -14.50 6.68 21.71
CA TRP A 394 -14.60 5.31 21.23
C TRP A 394 -16.04 4.94 20.99
N GLY A 395 -16.28 4.09 20.03
CA GLY A 395 -17.59 3.56 19.70
C GLY A 395 -17.49 2.15 19.12
N LYS A 396 -18.64 1.50 19.03
CA LYS A 396 -18.77 0.14 18.50
C LYS A 396 -20.02 0.09 17.62
N ASN A 397 -19.87 -0.44 16.40
CA ASN A 397 -20.99 -0.73 15.49
C ASN A 397 -21.96 0.46 15.34
N GLY A 398 -21.40 1.65 15.11
CA GLY A 398 -22.16 2.89 14.91
C GLY A 398 -22.64 3.58 16.18
N THR A 399 -22.31 3.06 17.37
CA THR A 399 -22.75 3.65 18.64
C THR A 399 -21.56 4.09 19.49
N TRP A 400 -21.49 5.36 19.86
CA TRP A 400 -20.47 5.91 20.75
C TRP A 400 -20.72 5.47 22.19
N ILE A 401 -19.67 5.01 22.88
CA ILE A 401 -19.76 4.66 24.31
C ILE A 401 -19.97 5.91 25.17
N ASP A 402 -20.49 5.75 26.38
CA ASP A 402 -20.78 6.82 27.35
C ASP A 402 -21.68 7.93 26.79
N SER A 403 -22.54 7.60 25.82
CA SER A 403 -23.36 8.58 25.09
C SER A 403 -22.51 9.69 24.46
N GLY A 404 -21.34 9.34 23.96
CA GLY A 404 -20.35 10.24 23.38
C GLY A 404 -20.91 10.99 22.18
N ASP A 405 -20.55 12.28 22.10
CA ASP A 405 -20.84 13.14 20.97
C ASP A 405 -19.53 13.78 20.49
N PRO A 406 -18.87 13.19 19.47
CA PRO A 406 -17.63 13.74 18.90
C PRO A 406 -17.79 15.17 18.36
N THR A 407 -19.02 15.58 18.02
CA THR A 407 -19.28 16.92 17.50
C THR A 407 -19.42 17.98 18.58
N SER A 408 -19.40 17.61 19.89
CA SER A 408 -19.58 18.52 21.03
C SER A 408 -18.39 19.47 21.29
N GLY A 409 -17.30 19.35 20.52
CA GLY A 409 -16.12 20.21 20.59
C GLY A 409 -15.51 20.25 22.01
N ALA A 410 -15.17 21.42 22.50
CA ALA A 410 -14.54 21.60 23.82
C ALA A 410 -15.42 21.10 24.99
N THR A 411 -16.74 20.97 24.81
CA THR A 411 -17.65 20.42 25.85
C THR A 411 -17.28 18.97 26.15
N GLY A 412 -16.90 18.17 25.12
CA GLY A 412 -16.40 16.82 25.29
C GLY A 412 -17.40 15.85 25.88
N THR A 413 -18.67 15.86 25.41
CA THR A 413 -19.72 14.96 25.92
C THR A 413 -19.29 13.50 25.70
N GLY A 414 -19.14 12.71 26.78
CA GLY A 414 -18.68 11.31 26.74
C GLY A 414 -17.22 11.11 26.34
N ALA A 415 -16.46 12.19 26.17
CA ALA A 415 -15.05 12.13 25.76
C ALA A 415 -14.11 11.67 26.88
N ARG A 416 -12.89 11.31 26.47
CA ARG A 416 -11.70 11.22 27.33
C ARG A 416 -10.69 12.28 26.93
N ASP A 417 -9.99 12.86 27.92
CA ASP A 417 -9.03 13.91 27.69
C ASP A 417 -7.70 13.35 27.14
N ILE A 418 -7.15 14.02 26.12
CA ILE A 418 -5.83 13.75 25.58
C ILE A 418 -4.83 14.70 26.26
N ALA A 419 -3.77 14.17 26.86
CA ALA A 419 -2.73 14.97 27.49
C ALA A 419 -1.70 15.46 26.48
N ASN A 420 -1.08 16.62 26.77
CA ASN A 420 0.10 17.15 26.06
C ASN A 420 -0.07 17.34 24.55
N VAL A 421 -1.27 17.58 24.04
CA VAL A 421 -1.54 17.73 22.61
C VAL A 421 -0.63 18.78 21.95
N SER A 422 -0.35 19.89 22.61
CA SER A 422 0.50 20.97 22.05
C SER A 422 1.95 20.57 21.74
N SER A 423 2.41 19.43 22.23
CA SER A 423 3.78 18.90 22.00
C SER A 423 3.76 17.47 21.50
N GLY A 424 2.59 16.86 21.35
CA GLY A 424 2.41 15.47 20.93
C GLY A 424 2.46 15.29 19.42
N THR A 425 2.71 14.04 19.00
CA THR A 425 2.58 13.56 17.62
C THR A 425 1.82 12.24 17.69
N PHE A 426 0.55 12.28 17.31
CA PHE A 426 -0.39 11.19 17.56
C PHE A 426 -0.62 10.31 16.34
N ALA A 427 -0.50 9.00 16.52
CA ALA A 427 -0.78 7.99 15.51
C ALA A 427 -1.83 7.00 16.02
N PHE A 428 -2.70 6.53 15.15
CA PHE A 428 -3.56 5.41 15.47
C PHE A 428 -2.73 4.16 15.74
N ALA A 429 -3.17 3.33 16.68
CA ALA A 429 -2.41 2.16 17.12
C ALA A 429 -3.33 1.07 17.64
N VAL A 430 -2.85 -0.17 17.52
CA VAL A 430 -3.50 -1.34 18.09
C VAL A 430 -2.49 -2.24 18.78
N SER A 431 -2.97 -3.00 19.75
CA SER A 431 -2.19 -4.07 20.37
C SER A 431 -2.99 -5.36 20.40
N HIS A 432 -2.31 -6.48 20.13
CA HIS A 432 -2.90 -7.82 20.17
C HIS A 432 -2.07 -8.77 21.03
N ARG A 433 -2.74 -9.79 21.60
CA ARG A 433 -2.15 -10.95 22.25
C ARG A 433 -3.00 -12.19 22.03
N GLU A 434 -2.46 -13.36 22.32
CA GLU A 434 -3.19 -14.64 22.40
C GLU A 434 -4.00 -15.00 21.15
N GLY A 435 -3.49 -14.68 19.95
CA GLY A 435 -4.17 -14.94 18.68
C GLY A 435 -5.07 -13.80 18.21
N GLY A 436 -5.04 -12.65 18.87
CA GLY A 436 -5.80 -11.48 18.43
C GLY A 436 -5.41 -11.02 17.02
N ASN A 437 -6.41 -10.75 16.18
CA ASN A 437 -6.28 -10.32 14.80
C ASN A 437 -7.37 -9.29 14.47
N GLY A 438 -7.04 -8.33 13.62
CA GLY A 438 -8.01 -7.37 13.12
C GLY A 438 -7.51 -6.49 11.98
N GLN A 439 -8.43 -5.79 11.36
CA GLN A 439 -8.25 -5.04 10.14
C GLN A 439 -8.59 -3.56 10.33
N ALA A 440 -7.67 -2.67 9.95
CA ALA A 440 -7.86 -1.24 10.01
C ALA A 440 -8.55 -0.70 8.76
N ASN A 441 -9.42 0.28 8.97
CA ASN A 441 -9.98 1.14 7.93
C ASN A 441 -9.64 2.60 8.26
N PHE A 442 -8.59 3.12 7.63
CA PHE A 442 -8.23 4.54 7.69
C PHE A 442 -8.93 5.36 6.59
N GLY A 443 -9.90 4.76 5.90
CA GLY A 443 -10.58 5.25 4.71
C GLY A 443 -10.33 4.37 3.48
N ASN A 444 -9.48 3.35 3.61
CA ASN A 444 -9.14 2.37 2.59
C ASN A 444 -9.32 0.95 3.17
N PRO A 445 -10.55 0.43 3.29
CA PRO A 445 -10.84 -0.80 4.01
C PRO A 445 -10.32 -2.05 3.29
N PRO A 446 -9.79 -3.06 4.03
CA PRO A 446 -9.49 -4.38 3.47
C PRO A 446 -10.69 -5.35 3.55
N PHE A 447 -11.82 -4.90 4.08
CA PHE A 447 -13.04 -5.68 4.24
C PHE A 447 -14.22 -5.01 3.55
N SER A 448 -15.28 -5.80 3.29
CA SER A 448 -16.48 -5.30 2.64
C SER A 448 -17.19 -4.25 3.49
N ILE A 449 -17.50 -3.13 2.86
CA ILE A 449 -18.28 -2.02 3.42
C ILE A 449 -19.71 -2.10 2.88
N SER A 450 -20.70 -1.93 3.74
CA SER A 450 -22.11 -2.00 3.37
C SER A 450 -22.74 -0.62 3.14
N SER A 451 -22.27 0.41 3.81
CA SER A 451 -22.83 1.77 3.77
C SER A 451 -22.05 2.76 2.91
N GLY A 452 -20.71 2.69 2.93
CA GLY A 452 -19.86 3.49 2.05
C GLY A 452 -19.82 4.98 2.42
N ASN A 453 -19.56 5.30 3.70
CA ASN A 453 -19.50 6.67 4.16
C ASN A 453 -18.13 7.30 3.91
N ALA A 454 -18.10 8.54 3.43
CA ALA A 454 -16.91 9.34 3.32
C ALA A 454 -16.83 10.37 4.47
N ASP A 455 -15.67 10.97 4.64
CA ASP A 455 -15.50 12.13 5.53
C ASP A 455 -16.10 13.43 4.94
N ASP A 456 -16.04 14.53 5.69
CA ASP A 456 -16.60 15.83 5.25
C ASP A 456 -15.93 16.37 3.97
N ASN A 457 -14.72 15.92 3.62
CA ASN A 457 -14.04 16.29 2.39
C ASN A 457 -14.31 15.32 1.21
N GLY A 458 -15.12 14.28 1.46
CA GLY A 458 -15.49 13.26 0.48
C GLY A 458 -14.45 12.17 0.29
N TYR A 459 -13.52 11.99 1.23
CA TYR A 459 -12.50 10.95 1.17
C TYR A 459 -12.79 9.78 2.12
N GLY A 460 -12.32 8.61 1.72
CA GLY A 460 -12.48 7.38 2.49
C GLY A 460 -13.74 6.60 2.15
N ASN A 461 -13.78 5.37 2.68
CA ASN A 461 -14.90 4.44 2.54
C ASN A 461 -15.10 3.73 3.89
N PHE A 462 -15.94 4.29 4.75
CA PHE A 462 -16.17 3.80 6.11
C PHE A 462 -17.50 3.06 6.23
N GLU A 463 -17.57 2.11 7.18
CA GLU A 463 -18.82 1.40 7.47
C GLU A 463 -19.82 2.31 8.19
N TYR A 464 -19.34 3.15 9.12
CA TYR A 464 -20.20 4.06 9.89
C TYR A 464 -19.97 5.51 9.51
N ASP A 465 -20.97 6.36 9.80
CA ASP A 465 -20.89 7.79 9.56
C ASP A 465 -19.69 8.40 10.27
N VAL A 466 -18.82 9.06 9.52
CA VAL A 466 -17.73 9.86 10.08
C VAL A 466 -18.33 11.08 10.79
N PRO A 467 -18.01 11.34 12.06
CA PRO A 467 -18.56 12.50 12.74
C PRO A 467 -18.19 13.81 12.03
N THR A 468 -19.14 14.72 11.91
CA THR A 468 -18.92 16.03 11.26
C THR A 468 -17.69 16.74 11.82
N GLY A 469 -16.80 17.19 10.94
CA GLY A 469 -15.53 17.82 11.26
C GLY A 469 -14.37 16.85 11.48
N TYR A 470 -14.59 15.53 11.40
CA TYR A 470 -13.53 14.54 11.44
C TYR A 470 -13.18 14.07 10.03
N LEU A 471 -11.91 13.72 9.83
CA LEU A 471 -11.36 13.41 8.52
C LEU A 471 -10.65 12.04 8.52
N ALA A 472 -10.63 11.42 7.35
CA ALA A 472 -9.79 10.27 7.06
C ALA A 472 -8.31 10.66 7.11
N LEU A 473 -7.46 9.77 7.67
CA LEU A 473 -6.03 10.03 7.78
C LEU A 473 -5.34 9.75 6.43
N CYS A 474 -5.39 10.71 5.51
CA CYS A 474 -4.82 10.65 4.18
C CYS A 474 -4.15 11.96 3.76
N THR A 475 -3.31 11.91 2.72
CA THR A 475 -2.48 13.06 2.32
C THR A 475 -3.28 14.26 1.85
N LYS A 476 -4.43 14.07 1.22
CA LYS A 476 -5.30 15.19 0.80
C LYS A 476 -5.88 15.95 1.98
N ASN A 477 -6.24 15.26 3.04
CA ASN A 477 -6.74 15.89 4.26
C ASN A 477 -5.63 16.59 5.05
N LEU A 478 -4.43 16.03 5.08
CA LEU A 478 -3.28 16.66 5.74
C LEU A 478 -2.93 18.00 5.12
N GLY A 479 -3.14 18.17 3.82
CA GLY A 479 -2.86 19.40 3.12
C GLY A 479 -3.91 20.52 3.31
N SER A 480 -5.16 20.16 3.59
CA SER A 480 -6.25 21.13 3.76
C SER A 480 -6.42 21.61 5.20
N ASP A 481 -6.28 20.70 6.19
CA ASP A 481 -6.65 20.96 7.59
C ASP A 481 -5.60 20.48 8.60
N GLY A 482 -4.54 19.83 8.17
CA GLY A 482 -3.52 19.23 9.03
C GLY A 482 -2.18 19.95 9.07
N GLY A 483 -2.10 21.14 8.49
CA GLY A 483 -0.89 21.95 8.39
C GLY A 483 -0.66 22.87 9.56
#